data_be36183aaa5eac1daba9123bdcce3521
#
_entry.id   be36183aaa5eac1daba9123bdcce3521
#
_cell.length_a   1.000
_cell.length_b   1.000
_cell.length_c   1.000
_cell.angle_alpha   90.00
_cell.angle_beta   90.00
_cell.angle_gamma   90.00
#
_symmetry.space_group_name_H-M   'P 1'
#
loop_
_entity.id
_entity.type
_entity.pdbx_description
1 polymer ?
#
loop_
_entity_poly.entity_id
_entity_poly.type
_entity_poly.pdbx_seq_one_letter_code
_entity_poly.pdbx_strand_id
1 'polypeptide(L)'
;MNIELGLNKKVRRAYGIDEIALVPGNRTLDYDLTDPSWMIGNLKREVPIVASAMDSVVDVNTAAELTKLGALGVINMEGIQTRYENPDEILNQIASVGKNDFVPLMQKIYSEPVKGELILKRINEVKERGGIAAFSGTPQAAIKFQEILNNSKLDLFFLQGTVVSTEHIGMEGKESLNIKDLCKSMRVPVVAGNCVTYEVAKLLMRAGVA
;
A
#
# COMPACT_ATOMS: atom_id res chain seq x y z
N MET A 1 -10.16 15.33 26.10
CA MET A 1 -9.97 16.76 26.43
C MET A 1 -10.52 17.58 25.27
N ASN A 2 -11.50 18.43 25.52
CA ASN A 2 -12.00 19.36 24.52
C ASN A 2 -11.19 20.65 24.62
N ILE A 3 -10.71 21.15 23.49
CA ILE A 3 -9.94 22.39 23.39
C ILE A 3 -10.86 23.45 22.77
N GLU A 4 -10.92 24.63 23.32
CA GLU A 4 -11.64 25.75 22.73
C GLU A 4 -10.72 26.51 21.76
N LEU A 5 -11.15 26.66 20.50
CA LEU A 5 -10.48 27.47 19.49
C LEU A 5 -11.38 28.67 19.17
N GLY A 6 -10.99 29.84 19.64
CA GLY A 6 -11.77 31.04 19.44
C GLY A 6 -13.15 31.02 20.13
N LEU A 7 -14.03 31.97 19.80
CA LEU A 7 -15.37 32.06 20.37
C LEU A 7 -16.24 30.86 19.92
N ASN A 8 -16.63 30.02 20.88
CA ASN A 8 -17.61 28.93 20.73
C ASN A 8 -17.22 27.76 19.81
N LYS A 9 -15.96 27.56 19.44
CA LYS A 9 -15.51 26.39 18.68
C LYS A 9 -14.82 25.37 19.58
N LYS A 10 -15.47 24.22 19.79
CA LYS A 10 -14.89 23.08 20.53
C LYS A 10 -14.28 22.09 19.54
N VAL A 11 -13.04 21.75 19.75
CA VAL A 11 -12.32 20.73 18.96
C VAL A 11 -11.80 19.62 19.88
N ARG A 12 -11.63 18.44 19.33
CA ARG A 12 -10.95 17.32 19.99
C ARG A 12 -9.49 17.30 19.57
N ARG A 13 -8.58 17.07 20.52
CA ARG A 13 -7.19 16.81 20.20
C ARG A 13 -7.07 15.50 19.42
N ALA A 14 -6.38 15.51 18.30
CA ALA A 14 -5.88 14.32 17.64
C ALA A 14 -4.45 14.05 18.12
N TYR A 15 -4.07 12.78 18.21
CA TYR A 15 -2.75 12.34 18.66
C TYR A 15 -2.03 11.65 17.50
N GLY A 16 -0.75 11.95 17.32
CA GLY A 16 0.13 11.16 16.49
C GLY A 16 0.49 9.83 17.18
N ILE A 17 0.95 8.85 16.40
CA ILE A 17 1.37 7.54 16.94
C ILE A 17 2.55 7.72 17.92
N ASP A 18 3.41 8.70 17.68
CA ASP A 18 4.55 9.08 18.54
C ASP A 18 4.14 9.75 19.85
N GLU A 19 2.88 10.18 19.98
CA GLU A 19 2.32 10.76 21.22
C GLU A 19 1.60 9.73 22.09
N ILE A 20 1.47 8.47 21.66
CA ILE A 20 0.76 7.42 22.39
C ILE A 20 1.67 6.24 22.70
N ALA A 21 1.36 5.52 23.77
CA ALA A 21 2.05 4.30 24.14
C ALA A 21 1.05 3.23 24.60
N LEU A 22 1.43 1.96 24.41
CA LEU A 22 0.70 0.85 25.00
C LEU A 22 0.97 0.80 26.50
N VAL A 23 -0.08 0.79 27.30
CA VAL A 23 0.01 0.64 28.74
C VAL A 23 -0.13 -0.83 29.10
N PRO A 24 0.76 -1.40 29.93
CA PRO A 24 0.62 -2.77 30.40
C PRO A 24 -0.71 -3.01 31.11
N GLY A 25 -1.34 -4.13 30.82
CA GLY A 25 -2.55 -4.56 31.52
C GLY A 25 -2.24 -5.20 32.88
N ASN A 26 -3.30 -5.55 33.62
CA ASN A 26 -3.20 -6.26 34.91
C ASN A 26 -3.01 -7.79 34.74
N ARG A 27 -3.03 -8.29 33.51
CA ARG A 27 -2.71 -9.67 33.18
C ARG A 27 -1.55 -9.71 32.22
N THR A 28 -0.61 -10.59 32.48
CA THR A 28 0.47 -10.95 31.59
C THR A 28 0.23 -12.35 31.06
N LEU A 29 0.56 -12.57 29.81
CA LEU A 29 0.59 -13.88 29.16
C LEU A 29 2.04 -14.18 28.83
N ASP A 30 2.42 -15.44 28.90
CA ASP A 30 3.68 -15.89 28.31
C ASP A 30 3.62 -15.62 26.79
N TYR A 31 4.73 -15.15 26.23
CA TYR A 31 4.77 -14.79 24.81
C TYR A 31 4.44 -15.97 23.89
N ASP A 32 4.75 -17.21 24.30
CA ASP A 32 4.42 -18.44 23.56
C ASP A 32 2.91 -18.71 23.45
N LEU A 33 2.09 -18.08 24.30
CA LEU A 33 0.63 -18.15 24.25
C LEU A 33 0.01 -17.10 23.33
N THR A 34 0.82 -16.23 22.75
CA THR A 34 0.35 -15.18 21.84
C THR A 34 0.39 -15.68 20.41
N ASP A 35 -0.75 -15.67 19.73
CA ASP A 35 -0.83 -15.94 18.30
C ASP A 35 -0.79 -14.61 17.53
N PRO A 36 0.33 -14.27 16.86
CA PRO A 36 0.46 -13.06 16.07
C PRO A 36 -0.05 -13.22 14.64
N SER A 37 -0.59 -14.40 14.30
CA SER A 37 -1.08 -14.62 12.93
C SER A 37 -2.27 -13.73 12.59
N TRP A 38 -2.36 -13.39 11.32
CA TRP A 38 -3.40 -12.49 10.80
C TRP A 38 -3.85 -12.92 9.41
N MET A 39 -4.99 -12.38 8.95
CA MET A 39 -5.59 -12.75 7.67
C MET A 39 -6.00 -11.50 6.88
N ILE A 40 -5.80 -11.56 5.56
CA ILE A 40 -6.42 -10.64 4.58
C ILE A 40 -7.13 -11.51 3.53
N GLY A 41 -8.46 -11.41 3.46
CA GLY A 41 -9.23 -12.33 2.63
C GLY A 41 -8.95 -13.77 3.05
N ASN A 42 -8.49 -14.60 2.13
CA ASN A 42 -8.13 -16.01 2.38
C ASN A 42 -6.62 -16.20 2.67
N LEU A 43 -5.85 -15.13 2.71
CA LEU A 43 -4.41 -15.18 2.90
C LEU A 43 -4.07 -15.09 4.38
N LYS A 44 -3.60 -16.19 4.98
CA LYS A 44 -3.07 -16.22 6.34
C LYS A 44 -1.57 -15.93 6.34
N ARG A 45 -1.13 -15.09 7.28
CA ARG A 45 0.28 -14.78 7.54
C ARG A 45 0.61 -14.99 9.01
N GLU A 46 1.85 -15.40 9.29
CA GLU A 46 2.29 -15.75 10.64
C GLU A 46 2.90 -14.54 11.37
N VAL A 47 3.50 -13.62 10.61
CA VAL A 47 4.17 -12.45 11.16
C VAL A 47 3.38 -11.20 10.77
N PRO A 48 2.94 -10.36 11.74
CA PRO A 48 2.11 -9.19 11.48
C PRO A 48 2.96 -7.98 11.02
N ILE A 49 3.78 -8.21 9.99
CA ILE A 49 4.64 -7.19 9.38
C ILE A 49 4.32 -7.12 7.89
N VAL A 50 4.04 -5.89 7.44
CA VAL A 50 3.89 -5.57 6.03
C VAL A 50 4.94 -4.53 5.67
N ALA A 51 5.87 -4.89 4.78
CA ALA A 51 6.88 -3.97 4.28
C ALA A 51 6.26 -3.00 3.27
N SER A 52 6.53 -1.71 3.46
CA SER A 52 5.96 -0.62 2.69
C SER A 52 6.33 -0.69 1.21
N ALA A 53 5.39 -0.28 0.36
CA ALA A 53 5.54 -0.18 -1.08
C ALA A 53 6.45 0.99 -1.48
N MET A 54 7.73 0.84 -1.23
CA MET A 54 8.78 1.83 -1.53
C MET A 54 9.88 1.16 -2.35
N ASP A 55 10.33 1.82 -3.41
CA ASP A 55 11.34 1.26 -4.33
C ASP A 55 12.68 0.91 -3.65
N SER A 56 13.00 1.60 -2.54
CA SER A 56 14.20 1.34 -1.73
C SER A 56 14.01 0.25 -0.67
N VAL A 57 12.81 -0.30 -0.51
CA VAL A 57 12.46 -1.26 0.55
C VAL A 57 12.05 -2.61 0.00
N VAL A 58 11.16 -2.61 -1.01
CA VAL A 58 10.59 -3.86 -1.54
C VAL A 58 10.79 -3.93 -3.05
N ASP A 59 11.57 -4.90 -3.46
CA ASP A 59 11.69 -5.42 -4.81
C ASP A 59 11.08 -6.84 -4.90
N VAL A 60 11.22 -7.47 -6.06
CA VAL A 60 10.72 -8.84 -6.30
C VAL A 60 11.38 -9.86 -5.34
N ASN A 61 12.69 -9.72 -5.09
CA ASN A 61 13.42 -10.65 -4.22
C ASN A 61 12.99 -10.49 -2.76
N THR A 62 12.95 -9.25 -2.29
CA THR A 62 12.52 -8.90 -0.92
C THR A 62 11.08 -9.35 -0.67
N ALA A 63 10.17 -9.17 -1.62
CA ALA A 63 8.78 -9.63 -1.50
C ALA A 63 8.70 -11.16 -1.33
N ALA A 64 9.50 -11.92 -2.11
CA ALA A 64 9.54 -13.36 -2.00
C ALA A 64 10.16 -13.84 -0.68
N GLU A 65 11.26 -13.23 -0.22
CA GLU A 65 11.90 -13.57 1.04
C GLU A 65 11.00 -13.25 2.26
N LEU A 66 10.35 -12.09 2.27
CA LEU A 66 9.37 -11.75 3.32
C LEU A 66 8.22 -12.76 3.37
N THR A 67 7.77 -13.23 2.21
CA THR A 67 6.76 -14.30 2.15
C THR A 67 7.23 -15.57 2.85
N LYS A 68 8.47 -16.03 2.63
CA LYS A 68 9.05 -17.22 3.27
C LYS A 68 9.18 -17.06 4.77
N LEU A 69 9.44 -15.84 5.24
CA LEU A 69 9.53 -15.50 6.65
C LEU A 69 8.16 -15.32 7.33
N GLY A 70 7.05 -15.54 6.63
CA GLY A 70 5.72 -15.38 7.20
C GLY A 70 5.18 -13.93 7.20
N ALA A 71 5.96 -12.97 6.71
CA ALA A 71 5.60 -11.56 6.55
C ALA A 71 5.04 -11.26 5.13
N LEU A 72 4.82 -10.02 4.80
CA LEU A 72 4.33 -9.58 3.50
C LEU A 72 5.16 -8.40 2.98
N GLY A 73 5.62 -8.48 1.72
CA GLY A 73 6.22 -7.35 1.02
C GLY A 73 5.27 -6.80 -0.04
N VAL A 74 5.10 -5.49 -0.09
CA VAL A 74 4.25 -4.82 -1.09
C VAL A 74 5.11 -4.06 -2.08
N ILE A 75 4.97 -4.35 -3.36
CA ILE A 75 5.70 -3.68 -4.45
C ILE A 75 4.95 -2.42 -4.90
N ASN A 76 5.67 -1.33 -5.08
CA ASN A 76 5.11 -0.10 -5.65
C ASN A 76 4.85 -0.27 -7.15
N MET A 77 3.58 -0.35 -7.55
CA MET A 77 3.18 -0.49 -8.95
C MET A 77 3.49 0.77 -9.79
N GLU A 78 3.66 1.91 -9.15
CA GLU A 78 3.99 3.17 -9.81
C GLU A 78 5.46 3.58 -9.62
N GLY A 79 6.27 2.66 -9.13
CA GLY A 79 7.68 2.85 -8.84
C GLY A 79 8.62 2.46 -9.98
N ILE A 80 9.89 2.33 -9.66
CA ILE A 80 10.98 1.99 -10.59
C ILE A 80 10.81 0.60 -11.16
N GLN A 81 10.30 -0.35 -10.35
CA GLN A 81 10.11 -1.75 -10.72
C GLN A 81 9.24 -1.96 -11.96
N THR A 82 8.33 -1.04 -12.23
CA THR A 82 7.34 -1.12 -13.33
C THR A 82 7.53 -0.08 -14.41
N ARG A 83 8.56 0.75 -14.29
CA ARG A 83 8.97 1.75 -15.29
C ARG A 83 10.17 1.29 -16.09
N TYR A 84 11.07 0.53 -15.46
CA TYR A 84 12.34 0.11 -16.05
C TYR A 84 12.50 -1.39 -16.04
N GLU A 85 13.08 -1.91 -17.13
CA GLU A 85 13.39 -3.33 -17.28
C GLU A 85 14.41 -3.78 -16.24
N ASN A 86 15.46 -2.97 -16.02
CA ASN A 86 16.53 -3.18 -15.06
C ASN A 86 16.43 -2.17 -13.90
N PRO A 87 15.59 -2.41 -12.88
CA PRO A 87 15.40 -1.48 -11.77
C PRO A 87 16.67 -1.27 -10.94
N ASP A 88 17.54 -2.29 -10.82
CA ASP A 88 18.77 -2.22 -10.03
C ASP A 88 19.76 -1.19 -10.59
N GLU A 89 19.85 -1.05 -11.91
CA GLU A 89 20.68 -0.02 -12.54
C GLU A 89 20.21 1.37 -12.16
N ILE A 90 18.92 1.60 -12.13
CA ILE A 90 18.32 2.88 -11.76
C ILE A 90 18.51 3.17 -10.27
N LEU A 91 18.33 2.17 -9.40
CA LEU A 91 18.56 2.31 -7.96
C LEU A 91 20.02 2.62 -7.66
N ASN A 92 20.98 1.96 -8.35
CA ASN A 92 22.41 2.25 -8.23
C ASN A 92 22.74 3.68 -8.72
N GLN A 93 22.11 4.14 -9.80
CA GLN A 93 22.25 5.52 -10.27
C GLN A 93 21.76 6.52 -9.20
N ILE A 94 20.63 6.28 -8.57
CA ILE A 94 20.10 7.11 -7.49
C ILE A 94 21.05 7.11 -6.29
N ALA A 95 21.56 5.95 -5.90
CA ALA A 95 22.46 5.81 -4.75
C ALA A 95 23.81 6.52 -4.95
N SER A 96 24.25 6.69 -6.20
CA SER A 96 25.55 7.31 -6.55
C SER A 96 25.46 8.82 -6.82
N VAL A 97 24.28 9.40 -6.96
CA VAL A 97 24.10 10.79 -7.35
C VAL A 97 24.41 11.76 -6.19
N GLY A 98 25.02 12.91 -6.51
CA GLY A 98 25.26 13.99 -5.55
C GLY A 98 24.00 14.74 -5.14
N LYS A 99 24.04 15.39 -3.98
CA LYS A 99 22.86 16.12 -3.43
C LYS A 99 22.27 17.15 -4.38
N ASN A 100 23.09 17.82 -5.16
CA ASN A 100 22.65 18.89 -6.06
C ASN A 100 21.90 18.35 -7.29
N ASP A 101 22.21 17.14 -7.72
CA ASP A 101 21.66 16.51 -8.92
C ASP A 101 20.54 15.51 -8.61
N PHE A 102 20.27 15.26 -7.31
CA PHE A 102 19.30 14.27 -6.87
C PHE A 102 17.88 14.59 -7.35
N VAL A 103 17.40 15.82 -7.15
CA VAL A 103 16.02 16.20 -7.51
C VAL A 103 15.80 16.14 -9.03
N PRO A 104 16.66 16.72 -9.88
CA PRO A 104 16.53 16.58 -11.34
C PRO A 104 16.55 15.11 -11.80
N LEU A 105 17.42 14.28 -11.21
CA LEU A 105 17.48 12.86 -11.53
C LEU A 105 16.17 12.14 -11.18
N MET A 106 15.65 12.36 -9.97
CA MET A 106 14.39 11.76 -9.54
C MET A 106 13.20 12.17 -10.44
N GLN A 107 13.12 13.46 -10.81
CA GLN A 107 12.11 13.94 -11.73
C GLN A 107 12.19 13.23 -13.08
N LYS A 108 13.40 13.06 -13.63
CA LYS A 108 13.65 12.35 -14.88
C LYS A 108 13.23 10.87 -14.76
N ILE A 109 13.65 10.17 -13.71
CA ILE A 109 13.35 8.75 -13.50
C ILE A 109 11.82 8.54 -13.39
N TYR A 110 11.13 9.34 -12.60
CA TYR A 110 9.68 9.18 -12.40
C TYR A 110 8.82 9.82 -13.51
N SER A 111 9.42 10.50 -14.49
CA SER A 111 8.73 10.93 -15.71
C SER A 111 8.53 9.78 -16.72
N GLU A 112 9.33 8.71 -16.64
CA GLU A 112 9.11 7.51 -17.45
C GLU A 112 7.74 6.89 -17.10
N PRO A 113 6.90 6.51 -18.10
CA PRO A 113 5.58 5.98 -17.82
C PRO A 113 5.66 4.58 -17.19
N VAL A 114 4.67 4.27 -16.35
CA VAL A 114 4.42 2.90 -15.88
C VAL A 114 3.99 2.03 -17.04
N LYS A 115 4.62 0.84 -17.19
CA LYS A 115 4.44 -0.11 -18.28
C LYS A 115 3.66 -1.33 -17.80
N GLY A 116 2.53 -1.61 -18.45
CA GLY A 116 1.65 -2.73 -18.08
C GLY A 116 2.34 -4.09 -18.21
N GLU A 117 3.21 -4.27 -19.21
CA GLU A 117 4.03 -5.48 -19.39
C GLU A 117 5.00 -5.69 -18.22
N LEU A 118 5.56 -4.62 -17.65
CA LEU A 118 6.44 -4.74 -16.50
C LEU A 118 5.66 -5.05 -15.21
N ILE A 119 4.44 -4.54 -15.06
CA ILE A 119 3.56 -4.94 -13.95
C ILE A 119 3.36 -6.45 -13.98
N LEU A 120 2.94 -6.98 -15.12
CA LEU A 120 2.71 -8.42 -15.30
C LEU A 120 3.99 -9.24 -15.08
N LYS A 121 5.13 -8.77 -15.61
CA LYS A 121 6.44 -9.38 -15.42
C LYS A 121 6.81 -9.49 -13.95
N ARG A 122 6.73 -8.39 -13.19
CA ARG A 122 7.08 -8.40 -11.75
C ARG A 122 6.15 -9.29 -10.93
N ILE A 123 4.85 -9.32 -11.23
CA ILE A 123 3.91 -10.25 -10.59
C ILE A 123 4.36 -11.70 -10.82
N ASN A 124 4.67 -12.07 -12.06
CA ASN A 124 5.12 -13.42 -12.39
C ASN A 124 6.46 -13.77 -11.73
N GLU A 125 7.42 -12.86 -11.72
CA GLU A 125 8.72 -13.06 -11.07
C GLU A 125 8.59 -13.32 -9.56
N VAL A 126 7.67 -12.61 -8.87
CA VAL A 126 7.36 -12.89 -7.45
C VAL A 126 6.78 -14.27 -7.28
N LYS A 127 5.81 -14.65 -8.13
CA LYS A 127 5.17 -15.98 -8.08
C LYS A 127 6.13 -17.12 -8.37
N GLU A 128 7.03 -16.96 -9.33
CA GLU A 128 8.06 -17.95 -9.68
C GLU A 128 9.04 -18.19 -8.52
N ARG A 129 9.27 -17.19 -7.67
CA ARG A 129 10.08 -17.33 -6.43
C ARG A 129 9.29 -17.85 -5.23
N GLY A 130 8.02 -18.24 -5.44
CA GLY A 130 7.13 -18.70 -4.36
C GLY A 130 6.59 -17.59 -3.47
N GLY A 131 6.69 -16.34 -3.92
CA GLY A 131 6.22 -15.17 -3.17
C GLY A 131 4.73 -14.90 -3.31
N ILE A 132 4.22 -14.05 -2.43
CA ILE A 132 2.88 -13.46 -2.51
C ILE A 132 3.00 -12.18 -3.31
N ALA A 133 2.29 -12.11 -4.43
CA ALA A 133 2.28 -10.93 -5.30
C ALA A 133 1.31 -9.89 -4.73
N ALA A 134 1.82 -8.98 -3.91
CA ALA A 134 1.10 -7.85 -3.34
C ALA A 134 1.64 -6.55 -3.95
N PHE A 135 0.76 -5.77 -4.55
CA PHE A 135 1.13 -4.54 -5.26
C PHE A 135 0.31 -3.36 -4.74
N SER A 136 0.93 -2.19 -4.73
CA SER A 136 0.29 -0.94 -4.30
C SER A 136 0.25 0.07 -5.44
N GLY A 137 -0.85 0.80 -5.54
CA GLY A 137 -0.99 1.89 -6.50
C GLY A 137 -2.05 2.90 -6.09
N THR A 138 -2.03 4.03 -6.77
CA THR A 138 -3.07 5.06 -6.61
C THR A 138 -4.41 4.60 -7.19
N PRO A 139 -5.53 5.24 -6.80
CA PRO A 139 -6.82 4.98 -7.41
C PRO A 139 -6.83 5.06 -8.94
N GLN A 140 -6.14 6.04 -9.48
CA GLN A 140 -6.03 6.25 -10.93
C GLN A 140 -5.26 5.11 -11.61
N ALA A 141 -4.17 4.65 -10.99
CA ALA A 141 -3.40 3.52 -11.51
C ALA A 141 -4.20 2.21 -11.40
N ALA A 142 -4.97 2.02 -10.31
CA ALA A 142 -5.84 0.87 -10.15
C ALA A 142 -6.85 0.75 -11.29
N ILE A 143 -7.53 1.85 -11.66
CA ILE A 143 -8.47 1.87 -12.79
C ILE A 143 -7.74 1.62 -14.11
N LYS A 144 -6.65 2.36 -14.35
CA LYS A 144 -5.89 2.26 -15.61
C LYS A 144 -5.38 0.85 -15.92
N PHE A 145 -4.94 0.13 -14.90
CA PHE A 145 -4.32 -1.20 -15.05
C PHE A 145 -5.21 -2.35 -14.56
N GLN A 146 -6.49 -2.10 -14.27
CA GLN A 146 -7.42 -3.07 -13.70
C GLN A 146 -7.50 -4.37 -14.50
N GLU A 147 -7.56 -4.29 -15.81
CA GLU A 147 -7.62 -5.46 -16.68
C GLU A 147 -6.37 -6.33 -16.54
N ILE A 148 -5.18 -5.72 -16.52
CA ILE A 148 -3.91 -6.41 -16.32
C ILE A 148 -3.88 -7.08 -14.95
N LEU A 149 -4.25 -6.34 -13.89
CA LEU A 149 -4.27 -6.85 -12.52
C LEU A 149 -5.22 -8.04 -12.37
N ASN A 150 -6.44 -7.94 -12.92
CA ASN A 150 -7.44 -8.99 -12.86
C ASN A 150 -7.08 -10.26 -13.68
N ASN A 151 -6.29 -10.12 -14.73
CA ASN A 151 -5.86 -11.24 -15.57
C ASN A 151 -4.47 -11.77 -15.20
N SER A 152 -3.86 -11.23 -14.15
CA SER A 152 -2.57 -11.66 -13.61
C SER A 152 -2.72 -12.66 -12.45
N LYS A 153 -1.59 -13.12 -11.92
CA LYS A 153 -1.50 -13.92 -10.70
C LYS A 153 -1.31 -13.06 -9.44
N LEU A 154 -1.88 -11.84 -9.44
CA LEU A 154 -1.88 -10.98 -8.27
C LEU A 154 -2.63 -11.66 -7.12
N ASP A 155 -2.15 -11.50 -5.88
CA ASP A 155 -2.80 -12.03 -4.68
C ASP A 155 -3.52 -10.94 -3.87
N LEU A 156 -2.93 -9.72 -3.82
CA LEU A 156 -3.45 -8.59 -3.04
C LEU A 156 -3.18 -7.27 -3.77
N PHE A 157 -4.11 -6.33 -3.66
CA PHE A 157 -3.92 -4.97 -4.12
C PHE A 157 -4.09 -3.97 -2.99
N PHE A 158 -3.09 -3.09 -2.83
CA PHE A 158 -3.08 -2.01 -1.84
C PHE A 158 -3.41 -0.69 -2.51
N LEU A 159 -4.60 -0.16 -2.24
CA LEU A 159 -5.01 1.15 -2.71
C LEU A 159 -4.42 2.23 -1.80
N GLN A 160 -3.48 2.98 -2.34
CA GLN A 160 -2.70 3.96 -1.59
C GLN A 160 -3.14 5.38 -1.89
N GLY A 161 -3.46 6.13 -0.85
CA GLY A 161 -3.75 7.56 -0.92
C GLY A 161 -3.36 8.27 0.37
N THR A 162 -3.16 9.59 0.31
CA THR A 162 -2.83 10.39 1.51
C THR A 162 -3.95 10.28 2.53
N VAL A 163 -5.19 10.38 2.09
CA VAL A 163 -6.41 10.05 2.84
C VAL A 163 -7.38 9.41 1.86
N VAL A 164 -7.80 8.19 2.14
CA VAL A 164 -8.77 7.48 1.33
C VAL A 164 -10.18 7.75 1.87
N SER A 165 -11.07 8.19 0.98
CA SER A 165 -12.50 8.29 1.23
C SER A 165 -13.25 7.29 0.36
N THR A 166 -14.47 6.91 0.75
CA THR A 166 -15.30 5.97 -0.02
C THR A 166 -15.77 6.54 -1.34
N GLU A 167 -15.83 7.84 -1.44
CA GLU A 167 -16.28 8.58 -2.62
C GLU A 167 -15.39 9.81 -2.81
N HIS A 168 -14.91 10.00 -4.02
CA HIS A 168 -14.14 11.18 -4.42
C HIS A 168 -14.93 11.93 -5.49
N ILE A 169 -15.28 13.18 -5.20
CA ILE A 169 -15.93 14.05 -6.16
C ILE A 169 -14.84 14.78 -6.94
N GLY A 170 -14.68 14.40 -8.20
CA GLY A 170 -13.73 15.04 -9.12
C GLY A 170 -14.30 16.29 -9.79
N MET A 171 -13.48 17.01 -10.53
CA MET A 171 -13.96 18.07 -11.43
C MET A 171 -14.86 17.47 -12.51
N GLU A 172 -15.81 18.25 -13.05
CA GLU A 172 -16.68 17.85 -14.16
C GLU A 172 -15.87 17.20 -15.29
N GLY A 173 -16.31 16.00 -15.72
CA GLY A 173 -15.68 15.23 -16.79
C GLY A 173 -14.57 14.25 -16.35
N LYS A 174 -14.24 14.15 -15.05
CA LYS A 174 -13.38 13.08 -14.51
C LYS A 174 -14.25 12.08 -13.75
N GLU A 175 -14.12 10.81 -14.10
CA GLU A 175 -14.78 9.73 -13.36
C GLU A 175 -14.40 9.82 -11.88
N SER A 176 -15.41 9.91 -11.01
CA SER A 176 -15.21 9.83 -9.57
C SER A 176 -14.95 8.37 -9.20
N LEU A 177 -13.84 8.11 -8.52
CA LEU A 177 -13.57 6.77 -8.01
C LEU A 177 -14.58 6.41 -6.92
N ASN A 178 -15.30 5.32 -7.13
CA ASN A 178 -16.08 4.68 -6.09
C ASN A 178 -15.34 3.41 -5.62
N ILE A 179 -14.87 3.40 -4.36
CA ILE A 179 -14.12 2.27 -3.78
C ILE A 179 -14.93 0.98 -3.78
N LYS A 180 -16.25 1.06 -3.55
CA LYS A 180 -17.13 -0.10 -3.57
C LYS A 180 -17.17 -0.76 -4.96
N ASP A 181 -17.20 0.03 -6.01
CA ASP A 181 -17.22 -0.49 -7.38
C ASP A 181 -15.84 -1.04 -7.75
N LEU A 182 -14.76 -0.40 -7.31
CA LEU A 182 -13.41 -0.94 -7.46
C LEU A 182 -13.28 -2.30 -6.75
N CYS A 183 -13.66 -2.40 -5.47
CA CYS A 183 -13.60 -3.68 -4.73
C CYS A 183 -14.40 -4.79 -5.38
N LYS A 184 -15.57 -4.47 -5.97
CA LYS A 184 -16.39 -5.45 -6.70
C LYS A 184 -15.77 -5.90 -8.03
N SER A 185 -15.07 -5.02 -8.69
CA SER A 185 -14.47 -5.26 -10.00
C SER A 185 -13.07 -5.88 -9.94
N MET A 186 -12.39 -5.76 -8.80
CA MET A 186 -11.13 -6.47 -8.55
C MET A 186 -11.39 -7.93 -8.18
N ARG A 187 -10.58 -8.84 -8.75
CA ARG A 187 -10.65 -10.28 -8.47
C ARG A 187 -9.88 -10.70 -7.22
N VAL A 188 -9.14 -9.78 -6.62
CA VAL A 188 -8.31 -9.98 -5.44
C VAL A 188 -8.75 -9.07 -4.32
N PRO A 189 -8.48 -9.41 -3.05
CA PRO A 189 -8.76 -8.52 -1.93
C PRO A 189 -8.07 -7.16 -2.11
N VAL A 190 -8.79 -6.09 -1.80
CA VAL A 190 -8.29 -4.71 -1.84
C VAL A 190 -8.10 -4.21 -0.41
N VAL A 191 -6.89 -3.81 -0.08
CA VAL A 191 -6.54 -3.10 1.16
C VAL A 191 -6.50 -1.61 0.85
N ALA A 192 -7.04 -0.75 1.68
CA ALA A 192 -7.04 0.69 1.42
C ALA A 192 -6.51 1.50 2.61
N GLY A 193 -5.70 2.50 2.33
CA GLY A 193 -5.14 3.47 3.31
C GLY A 193 -4.57 4.71 2.59
N ASN A 194 -4.44 5.80 3.33
CA ASN A 194 -4.54 5.89 4.78
C ASN A 194 -5.97 6.26 5.24
N CYS A 195 -6.41 5.65 6.31
CA CYS A 195 -7.68 5.95 6.95
C CYS A 195 -7.40 6.62 8.31
N VAL A 196 -8.04 7.75 8.59
CA VAL A 196 -7.74 8.59 9.75
C VAL A 196 -8.84 8.53 10.81
N THR A 197 -10.08 8.19 10.46
CA THR A 197 -11.21 8.21 11.38
C THR A 197 -11.96 6.88 11.42
N TYR A 198 -12.57 6.60 12.57
CA TYR A 198 -13.42 5.44 12.76
C TYR A 198 -14.55 5.34 11.72
N GLU A 199 -15.19 6.48 11.42
CA GLU A 199 -16.30 6.52 10.47
C GLU A 199 -15.85 6.13 9.05
N VAL A 200 -14.72 6.68 8.61
CA VAL A 200 -14.16 6.34 7.29
C VAL A 200 -13.72 4.87 7.25
N ALA A 201 -13.06 4.36 8.30
CA ALA A 201 -12.71 2.94 8.38
C ALA A 201 -13.94 2.02 8.22
N LYS A 202 -15.00 2.32 8.96
CA LYS A 202 -16.26 1.57 8.89
C LYS A 202 -16.90 1.63 7.49
N LEU A 203 -16.85 2.77 6.84
CA LEU A 203 -17.37 2.93 5.48
C LEU A 203 -16.53 2.14 4.46
N LEU A 204 -15.20 2.16 4.57
CA LEU A 204 -14.29 1.40 3.72
C LEU A 204 -14.53 -0.10 3.87
N MET A 205 -14.65 -0.61 5.10
CA MET A 205 -14.99 -2.02 5.35
C MET A 205 -16.34 -2.41 4.72
N ARG A 206 -17.36 -1.54 4.82
CA ARG A 206 -18.66 -1.75 4.18
C ARG A 206 -18.62 -1.68 2.66
N ALA A 207 -17.64 -0.97 2.10
CA ALA A 207 -17.39 -0.92 0.66
C ALA A 207 -16.71 -2.18 0.13
N GLY A 208 -16.21 -3.07 1.02
CA GLY A 208 -15.57 -4.32 0.64
C GLY A 208 -14.03 -4.28 0.71
N VAL A 209 -13.48 -3.29 1.39
CA VAL A 209 -12.04 -3.27 1.72
C VAL A 209 -11.74 -4.36 2.75
N ALA A 210 -10.66 -5.13 2.52
CA ALA A 210 -10.24 -6.25 3.35
C ALA A 210 -9.43 -5.80 4.57
#